data_e59a600f5d389d1ae9babff60a4a746b
#
_entry.id   e59a600f5d389d1ae9babff60a4a746b
#
_cell.length_a   1.000
_cell.length_b   1.000
_cell.length_c   1.000
_cell.angle_alpha   90.00
_cell.angle_beta   90.00
_cell.angle_gamma   90.00
#
_symmetry.space_group_name_H-M   'P 1'
#
loop_
_entity.id
_entity.type
_entity.pdbx_description
1 polymer ?
#
loop_
_entity_poly.entity_id
_entity_poly.type
_entity_poly.pdbx_seq_one_letter_code
_entity_poly.pdbx_strand_id
1 'polypeptide(L)'
;MTGIRSLTIRQVDRTEVMRSTLSPVFAKVFTLDYSFEEVQRLRFEVYDVSSRHGPRDEDLLGATDTTLGQIVSQRKLIRALQLKQRKYAVKPTITIISDELTSNNDYVTLAFHALKLDDKDFFSKSDPFLEIFRLNDDGTQQLVHRTEVIMDNLNPVWKPFKVSIQSLCCCDYERQLKCMVWDWDSSGKHDFIGEFYTTFHETLAAQDDTHVQWPCINPKYKAKKRRYKNSGTVILAQCRIIKIYSFLEYIMGGCQIQFAVAIDFTASNGDPQNSCSLHHIHPYQPNEYLKALVAVGEICQDYDSDKMFPAFGFGARIPPEYVVSHDFPLNFNPDNPECEGIQGVVEAYQNCLPKLQLYGPTNIAPIIGKVARWALEEQVTAKRRKFFILLILTDGVVTDMGDTREAIVRASPPAPWRPAGSPRPEDIVQFVPFRDFKNASPDALARCVLAEVPKQVVEYYSTRSIVPRAAPAETQPPPQPP
;
A
#
# COMPACT_ATOMS: atom_id res chain seq x y z
N MET A 1 18.62 -31.99 -11.68
CA MET A 1 18.70 -31.09 -12.87
C MET A 1 17.48 -30.20 -12.80
N THR A 2 17.64 -29.05 -12.20
CA THR A 2 16.62 -27.99 -12.22
C THR A 2 16.44 -27.54 -13.65
N GLY A 3 15.24 -27.76 -14.19
CA GLY A 3 14.88 -27.25 -15.51
C GLY A 3 15.00 -25.72 -15.46
N ILE A 4 16.07 -25.20 -16.04
CA ILE A 4 16.22 -23.78 -16.33
C ILE A 4 15.10 -23.46 -17.31
N ARG A 5 13.97 -22.93 -16.80
CA ARG A 5 13.04 -22.19 -17.67
C ARG A 5 13.88 -21.07 -18.28
N SER A 6 14.09 -21.12 -19.56
CA SER A 6 14.65 -20.01 -20.31
C SER A 6 13.77 -18.79 -20.05
N LEU A 7 14.20 -17.93 -19.14
CA LEU A 7 13.58 -16.63 -18.93
C LEU A 7 13.83 -15.85 -20.23
N THR A 8 12.79 -15.65 -21.01
CA THR A 8 12.85 -14.79 -22.19
C THR A 8 13.00 -13.36 -21.67
N ILE A 9 14.24 -12.87 -21.66
CA ILE A 9 14.52 -11.48 -21.29
C ILE A 9 14.00 -10.61 -22.44
N ARG A 10 12.95 -9.81 -22.16
CA ARG A 10 12.43 -8.80 -23.08
C ARG A 10 13.08 -7.47 -22.75
N GLN A 11 13.71 -6.85 -23.73
CA GLN A 11 14.18 -5.48 -23.57
C GLN A 11 12.98 -4.54 -23.42
N VAL A 12 12.99 -3.75 -22.33
CA VAL A 12 11.94 -2.75 -22.06
C VAL A 12 12.24 -1.47 -22.83
N ASP A 13 13.45 -0.89 -22.63
CA ASP A 13 13.87 0.36 -23.29
C ASP A 13 15.38 0.55 -23.14
N ARG A 14 15.92 1.67 -23.66
CA ARG A 14 17.34 2.05 -23.57
C ARG A 14 17.47 3.51 -23.14
N THR A 15 18.60 3.81 -22.48
CA THR A 15 19.01 5.20 -22.20
C THR A 15 19.57 5.86 -23.45
N GLU A 16 19.75 7.16 -23.38
CA GLU A 16 20.59 7.95 -24.29
C GLU A 16 22.06 7.51 -24.19
N VAL A 17 22.85 7.83 -25.22
CA VAL A 17 24.29 7.55 -25.24
C VAL A 17 25.07 8.73 -24.67
N MET A 18 25.77 8.52 -23.57
CA MET A 18 26.67 9.50 -22.96
C MET A 18 28.07 9.37 -23.55
N ARG A 19 28.64 10.49 -24.05
CA ARG A 19 29.94 10.51 -24.73
C ARG A 19 31.08 10.87 -23.79
N SER A 20 32.22 10.19 -23.96
CA SER A 20 33.49 10.53 -23.30
C SER A 20 33.41 10.68 -21.77
N THR A 21 32.64 9.83 -21.10
CA THR A 21 32.51 9.83 -19.63
C THR A 21 32.66 8.43 -19.05
N LEU A 22 33.33 8.34 -17.89
CA LEU A 22 33.45 7.13 -17.09
C LEU A 22 32.40 7.05 -15.97
N SER A 23 31.64 8.14 -15.77
CA SER A 23 30.58 8.24 -14.76
C SER A 23 29.30 8.85 -15.38
N PRO A 24 28.62 8.10 -16.27
CA PRO A 24 27.45 8.59 -16.96
C PRO A 24 26.27 8.79 -16.00
N VAL A 25 25.55 9.91 -16.19
CA VAL A 25 24.25 10.18 -15.56
C VAL A 25 23.21 10.23 -16.65
N PHE A 26 22.26 9.30 -16.63
CA PHE A 26 21.23 9.20 -17.65
C PHE A 26 19.98 9.99 -17.24
N ALA A 27 19.44 10.77 -18.18
CA ALA A 27 18.20 11.53 -17.99
C ALA A 27 16.94 10.71 -18.30
N LYS A 28 17.07 9.62 -19.08
CA LYS A 28 15.96 8.77 -19.46
C LYS A 28 15.29 8.13 -18.24
N VAL A 29 13.98 8.31 -18.14
CA VAL A 29 13.12 7.67 -17.13
C VAL A 29 12.39 6.48 -17.76
N PHE A 30 12.29 5.38 -17.02
CA PHE A 30 11.53 4.19 -17.39
C PHE A 30 10.30 4.09 -16.51
N THR A 31 9.13 3.94 -17.11
CA THR A 31 7.87 3.72 -16.40
C THR A 31 7.53 2.24 -16.43
N LEU A 32 7.27 1.66 -15.25
CA LEU A 32 6.94 0.25 -15.07
C LEU A 32 5.70 0.13 -14.18
N ASP A 33 4.85 -0.85 -14.50
CA ASP A 33 3.77 -1.24 -13.60
C ASP A 33 4.35 -2.02 -12.42
N TYR A 34 3.93 -1.68 -11.22
CA TYR A 34 4.36 -2.32 -10.00
C TYR A 34 3.25 -3.19 -9.41
N SER A 35 3.59 -4.44 -9.07
CA SER A 35 2.76 -5.38 -8.33
C SER A 35 3.53 -5.91 -7.13
N PHE A 36 3.01 -5.68 -5.93
CA PHE A 36 3.62 -6.17 -4.68
C PHE A 36 3.69 -7.69 -4.65
N GLU A 37 2.65 -8.35 -5.15
CA GLU A 37 2.42 -9.79 -5.09
C GLU A 37 3.24 -10.60 -6.11
N GLU A 38 4.20 -9.96 -6.79
CA GLU A 38 5.00 -10.60 -7.85
C GLU A 38 6.49 -10.30 -7.70
N VAL A 39 7.33 -11.29 -8.01
CA VAL A 39 8.77 -11.07 -8.17
C VAL A 39 9.05 -10.55 -9.57
N GLN A 40 9.04 -9.23 -9.73
CA GLN A 40 9.32 -8.56 -11.01
C GLN A 40 10.84 -8.43 -11.21
N ARG A 41 11.45 -9.39 -11.94
CA ARG A 41 12.91 -9.43 -12.15
C ARG A 41 13.31 -8.45 -13.25
N LEU A 42 14.35 -7.67 -12.99
CA LEU A 42 14.93 -6.67 -13.89
C LEU A 42 16.42 -6.94 -14.07
N ARG A 43 16.89 -6.79 -15.30
CA ARG A 43 18.30 -6.86 -15.65
C ARG A 43 18.75 -5.54 -16.27
N PHE A 44 19.79 -4.96 -15.72
CA PHE A 44 20.42 -3.73 -16.20
C PHE A 44 21.75 -4.09 -16.86
N GLU A 45 21.90 -3.68 -18.11
CA GLU A 45 23.10 -3.92 -18.91
C GLU A 45 23.71 -2.59 -19.35
N VAL A 46 25.01 -2.43 -19.16
CA VAL A 46 25.75 -1.22 -19.53
C VAL A 46 26.70 -1.57 -20.66
N TYR A 47 26.63 -0.77 -21.76
CA TYR A 47 27.41 -0.98 -22.98
C TYR A 47 28.33 0.20 -23.26
N ASP A 48 29.53 -0.09 -23.83
CA ASP A 48 30.38 0.91 -24.47
C ASP A 48 30.05 0.97 -25.96
N VAL A 49 29.41 2.04 -26.41
CA VAL A 49 28.94 2.18 -27.79
C VAL A 49 30.00 2.88 -28.62
N SER A 50 30.95 2.11 -29.16
CA SER A 50 32.02 2.61 -30.00
C SER A 50 31.63 2.72 -31.50
N SER A 51 30.54 2.13 -31.95
CA SER A 51 30.13 2.03 -33.33
C SER A 51 28.83 2.74 -33.68
N ARG A 52 28.70 3.21 -34.94
CA ARG A 52 27.48 3.84 -35.50
C ARG A 52 26.30 2.86 -35.65
N HIS A 53 26.47 1.56 -35.40
CA HIS A 53 25.51 0.50 -35.71
C HIS A 53 24.75 -0.01 -34.45
N GLY A 54 24.86 0.65 -33.33
CA GLY A 54 24.24 0.24 -32.06
C GLY A 54 25.10 -0.75 -31.23
N PRO A 55 24.71 -1.05 -29.99
CA PRO A 55 25.49 -1.92 -29.11
C PRO A 55 25.48 -3.36 -29.62
N ARG A 56 26.64 -4.01 -29.54
CA ARG A 56 26.84 -5.43 -29.80
C ARG A 56 27.14 -6.15 -28.50
N ASP A 57 26.98 -7.47 -28.46
CA ASP A 57 27.32 -8.26 -27.25
C ASP A 57 28.79 -8.12 -26.84
N GLU A 58 29.67 -7.76 -27.78
CA GLU A 58 31.08 -7.49 -27.54
C GLU A 58 31.33 -6.19 -26.75
N ASP A 59 30.40 -5.24 -26.86
CA ASP A 59 30.48 -3.91 -26.23
C ASP A 59 29.91 -3.90 -24.79
N LEU A 60 29.43 -5.05 -24.28
CA LEU A 60 28.88 -5.16 -22.93
C LEU A 60 29.98 -4.97 -21.88
N LEU A 61 29.90 -3.88 -21.13
CA LEU A 61 30.79 -3.59 -20.00
C LEU A 61 30.44 -4.44 -18.79
N GLY A 62 29.16 -4.51 -18.47
CA GLY A 62 28.71 -5.31 -17.32
C GLY A 62 27.19 -5.28 -17.16
N ALA A 63 26.71 -6.18 -16.32
CA ALA A 63 25.28 -6.33 -16.02
C ALA A 63 25.04 -6.54 -14.53
N THR A 64 23.80 -6.28 -14.10
CA THR A 64 23.31 -6.62 -12.76
C THR A 64 21.86 -7.02 -12.82
N ASP A 65 21.49 -8.00 -12.01
CA ASP A 65 20.13 -8.48 -11.85
C ASP A 65 19.59 -7.97 -10.49
N THR A 66 18.33 -7.57 -10.47
CA THR A 66 17.61 -7.16 -9.26
C THR A 66 16.10 -7.38 -9.45
N THR A 67 15.30 -7.02 -8.47
CA THR A 67 13.84 -7.02 -8.58
C THR A 67 13.30 -5.60 -8.42
N LEU A 68 12.11 -5.36 -8.94
CA LEU A 68 11.43 -4.08 -8.75
C LEU A 68 11.12 -3.85 -7.25
N GLY A 69 10.79 -4.92 -6.50
CA GLY A 69 10.62 -4.88 -5.05
C GLY A 69 11.85 -4.34 -4.31
N GLN A 70 13.06 -4.84 -4.66
CA GLN A 70 14.33 -4.32 -4.07
C GLN A 70 14.59 -2.87 -4.42
N ILE A 71 14.20 -2.41 -5.61
CA ILE A 71 14.39 -1.03 -6.02
C ILE A 71 13.48 -0.11 -5.20
N VAL A 72 12.18 -0.42 -5.12
CA VAL A 72 11.19 0.44 -4.43
C VAL A 72 11.39 0.42 -2.91
N SER A 73 11.80 -0.72 -2.32
CA SER A 73 12.03 -0.83 -0.87
C SER A 73 13.19 0.03 -0.37
N GLN A 74 14.15 0.37 -1.23
CA GLN A 74 15.31 1.19 -0.89
C GLN A 74 15.27 2.60 -1.50
N ARG A 75 14.33 2.87 -2.43
CA ARG A 75 14.22 4.10 -3.22
C ARG A 75 15.47 4.43 -4.05
N LYS A 76 16.65 4.24 -3.50
CA LYS A 76 17.95 4.40 -4.16
C LYS A 76 18.76 3.12 -3.97
N LEU A 77 18.83 2.32 -5.02
CA LEU A 77 19.54 1.05 -5.03
C LEU A 77 20.89 1.20 -5.73
N ILE A 78 21.97 0.80 -5.05
CA ILE A 78 23.31 0.75 -5.62
C ILE A 78 23.71 -0.71 -5.80
N ARG A 79 24.10 -1.11 -7.02
CA ARG A 79 24.51 -2.46 -7.35
C ARG A 79 25.86 -2.48 -8.08
N ALA A 80 26.69 -3.45 -7.73
CA ALA A 80 27.90 -3.71 -8.48
C ALA A 80 27.56 -4.35 -9.83
N LEU A 81 28.20 -3.89 -10.91
CA LEU A 81 28.07 -4.52 -12.23
C LEU A 81 28.99 -5.75 -12.29
N GLN A 82 28.45 -6.87 -12.72
CA GLN A 82 29.22 -8.06 -13.07
C GLN A 82 29.86 -7.85 -14.44
N LEU A 83 31.18 -7.70 -14.46
CA LEU A 83 31.93 -7.40 -15.68
C LEU A 83 32.16 -8.66 -16.52
N LYS A 84 32.04 -8.52 -17.84
CA LYS A 84 32.36 -9.59 -18.79
C LYS A 84 33.86 -9.93 -18.80
N GLN A 85 34.72 -8.93 -18.53
CA GLN A 85 36.18 -9.10 -18.46
C GLN A 85 36.71 -8.67 -17.08
N ARG A 86 37.45 -9.55 -16.42
CA ARG A 86 38.00 -9.33 -15.04
C ARG A 86 39.20 -8.36 -14.97
N LYS A 87 39.36 -7.42 -15.90
CA LYS A 87 40.57 -6.60 -16.00
C LYS A 87 40.60 -5.31 -15.15
N TYR A 88 39.54 -4.99 -14.42
CA TYR A 88 39.48 -3.74 -13.66
C TYR A 88 39.68 -3.94 -12.18
N ALA A 89 40.55 -3.11 -11.59
CA ALA A 89 40.84 -3.12 -10.15
C ALA A 89 39.64 -2.57 -9.30
N VAL A 90 38.77 -1.77 -9.89
CA VAL A 90 37.59 -1.19 -9.25
C VAL A 90 36.34 -1.84 -9.81
N LYS A 91 35.43 -2.26 -8.94
CA LYS A 91 34.10 -2.78 -9.34
C LYS A 91 33.19 -1.60 -9.67
N PRO A 92 32.78 -1.40 -10.92
CA PRO A 92 31.85 -0.33 -11.28
C PRO A 92 30.46 -0.63 -10.67
N THR A 93 29.74 0.43 -10.35
CA THR A 93 28.40 0.33 -9.78
C THR A 93 27.40 1.08 -10.65
N ILE A 94 26.14 0.63 -10.63
CA ILE A 94 25.00 1.35 -11.13
C ILE A 94 24.15 1.80 -9.95
N THR A 95 23.67 3.05 -10.02
CA THR A 95 22.68 3.60 -9.08
C THR A 95 21.35 3.70 -9.78
N ILE A 96 20.33 3.10 -9.19
CA ILE A 96 18.95 3.09 -9.68
C ILE A 96 18.11 3.85 -8.66
N ILE A 97 17.34 4.85 -9.13
CA ILE A 97 16.45 5.65 -8.29
C ILE A 97 15.04 5.39 -8.78
N SER A 98 14.12 5.14 -7.85
CA SER A 98 12.68 4.96 -8.14
C SER A 98 11.86 6.06 -7.51
N ASP A 99 10.83 6.46 -8.23
CA ASP A 99 9.78 7.34 -7.76
C ASP A 99 8.41 6.79 -8.19
N GLU A 100 7.38 7.06 -7.41
CA GLU A 100 6.02 6.66 -7.75
C GLU A 100 5.34 7.74 -8.58
N LEU A 101 4.73 7.35 -9.70
CA LEU A 101 3.83 8.23 -10.44
C LEU A 101 2.49 8.24 -9.70
N THR A 102 2.33 9.20 -8.79
CA THR A 102 1.10 9.31 -8.00
C THR A 102 -0.03 9.94 -8.80
N SER A 103 -1.19 9.28 -8.89
CA SER A 103 -2.46 9.97 -9.01
C SER A 103 -2.77 10.58 -7.63
N ASN A 104 -3.04 11.88 -7.56
CA ASN A 104 -3.37 12.52 -6.29
C ASN A 104 -4.67 11.92 -5.71
N ASN A 105 -4.54 11.03 -4.75
CA ASN A 105 -5.65 10.36 -4.06
C ASN A 105 -6.11 11.13 -2.81
N ASP A 106 -5.66 12.36 -2.63
CA ASP A 106 -5.98 13.17 -1.48
C ASP A 106 -7.48 13.52 -1.45
N TYR A 107 -7.99 13.65 -0.25
CA TYR A 107 -9.33 14.14 0.01
C TYR A 107 -9.28 15.53 0.64
N VAL A 108 -10.38 16.25 0.49
CA VAL A 108 -10.59 17.48 1.22
C VAL A 108 -11.86 17.39 2.04
N THR A 109 -11.82 17.91 3.26
CA THR A 109 -13.00 18.14 4.08
C THR A 109 -13.36 19.60 3.96
N LEU A 110 -14.61 19.88 3.56
CA LEU A 110 -15.17 21.21 3.39
C LEU A 110 -16.33 21.41 4.37
N ALA A 111 -16.37 22.57 5.04
CA ALA A 111 -17.46 22.95 5.94
C ALA A 111 -18.05 24.28 5.50
N PHE A 112 -19.27 24.27 4.99
CA PHE A 112 -19.99 25.46 4.53
C PHE A 112 -21.11 25.86 5.48
N HIS A 113 -21.35 27.15 5.51
CA HIS A 113 -22.57 27.74 6.06
C HIS A 113 -22.98 28.94 5.22
N ALA A 114 -24.21 29.42 5.38
CA ALA A 114 -24.65 30.63 4.69
C ALA A 114 -25.32 31.61 5.67
N LEU A 115 -25.39 32.87 5.27
CA LEU A 115 -26.03 33.92 6.02
C LEU A 115 -26.97 34.72 5.12
N LYS A 116 -28.14 35.03 5.69
CA LYS A 116 -29.16 35.92 5.08
C LYS A 116 -29.58 35.49 3.67
N LEU A 117 -29.81 34.17 3.49
CA LEU A 117 -30.36 33.66 2.26
C LEU A 117 -31.74 34.27 1.98
N ASP A 118 -32.03 34.50 0.70
CA ASP A 118 -33.36 34.94 0.29
C ASP A 118 -34.42 33.89 0.66
N ASP A 119 -35.52 34.38 1.20
CA ASP A 119 -36.71 33.59 1.48
C ASP A 119 -37.51 33.36 0.21
N LYS A 120 -37.84 32.11 -0.11
CA LYS A 120 -38.67 31.75 -1.28
C LYS A 120 -40.03 31.26 -0.88
N ASP A 121 -40.23 30.86 0.34
CA ASP A 121 -41.48 30.38 0.86
C ASP A 121 -42.40 31.50 1.34
N PHE A 122 -43.70 31.28 1.20
CA PHE A 122 -44.71 32.29 1.57
C PHE A 122 -45.16 32.19 3.03
N PHE A 123 -45.03 30.99 3.64
CA PHE A 123 -45.55 30.68 4.99
C PHE A 123 -44.50 30.15 5.96
N SER A 124 -43.30 29.82 5.45
CA SER A 124 -42.16 29.33 6.20
C SER A 124 -40.89 30.00 5.70
N LYS A 125 -39.74 29.79 6.36
CA LYS A 125 -38.48 30.15 5.75
C LYS A 125 -38.04 29.06 4.81
N SER A 126 -37.18 29.42 3.85
CA SER A 126 -36.60 28.46 2.90
C SER A 126 -35.84 27.32 3.59
N ASP A 127 -35.82 26.17 2.93
CA ASP A 127 -35.20 24.91 3.30
C ASP A 127 -33.90 24.70 2.49
N PRO A 128 -32.80 25.45 2.77
CA PRO A 128 -31.67 25.52 1.87
C PRO A 128 -30.78 24.28 1.85
N PHE A 129 -30.31 23.93 0.64
CA PHE A 129 -29.21 23.02 0.42
C PHE A 129 -28.25 23.59 -0.63
N LEU A 130 -26.99 23.09 -0.61
CA LEU A 130 -25.92 23.52 -1.49
C LEU A 130 -25.54 22.36 -2.42
N GLU A 131 -25.42 22.65 -3.71
CA GLU A 131 -24.85 21.77 -4.73
C GLU A 131 -23.54 22.33 -5.25
N ILE A 132 -22.54 21.47 -5.41
CA ILE A 132 -21.23 21.80 -5.96
C ILE A 132 -21.04 21.03 -7.25
N PHE A 133 -20.81 21.72 -8.35
CA PHE A 133 -20.54 21.17 -9.66
C PHE A 133 -19.12 21.49 -10.09
N ARG A 134 -18.45 20.51 -10.69
CA ARG A 134 -17.23 20.71 -11.44
C ARG A 134 -17.57 21.08 -12.89
N LEU A 135 -16.92 22.11 -13.41
CA LEU A 135 -17.00 22.45 -14.83
C LEU A 135 -15.92 21.70 -15.60
N ASN A 136 -16.33 20.90 -16.59
CA ASN A 136 -15.41 20.15 -17.44
C ASN A 136 -14.98 21.00 -18.65
N ASP A 137 -13.86 20.61 -19.30
CA ASP A 137 -13.30 21.32 -20.45
C ASP A 137 -14.22 21.32 -21.67
N ASP A 138 -15.14 20.35 -21.77
CA ASP A 138 -16.18 20.26 -22.81
C ASP A 138 -17.40 21.14 -22.52
N GLY A 139 -17.38 21.93 -21.44
CA GLY A 139 -18.48 22.77 -20.99
C GLY A 139 -19.58 22.05 -20.22
N THR A 140 -19.48 20.74 -20.00
CA THR A 140 -20.44 20.00 -19.18
C THR A 140 -20.24 20.28 -17.70
N GLN A 141 -21.29 20.08 -16.91
CA GLN A 141 -21.26 20.24 -15.45
C GLN A 141 -21.48 18.88 -14.79
N GLN A 142 -20.61 18.50 -13.87
CA GLN A 142 -20.76 17.28 -13.10
C GLN A 142 -21.03 17.59 -11.63
N LEU A 143 -22.13 17.08 -11.10
CA LEU A 143 -22.41 17.17 -9.67
C LEU A 143 -21.36 16.40 -8.88
N VAL A 144 -20.66 17.10 -7.99
CA VAL A 144 -19.62 16.55 -7.11
C VAL A 144 -20.17 16.25 -5.73
N HIS A 145 -20.99 17.18 -5.19
CA HIS A 145 -21.58 17.02 -3.87
C HIS A 145 -22.89 17.78 -3.76
N ARG A 146 -23.83 17.23 -2.96
CA ARG A 146 -25.04 17.89 -2.48
C ARG A 146 -25.11 17.73 -0.98
N THR A 147 -25.32 18.85 -0.27
CA THR A 147 -25.48 18.84 1.19
C THR A 147 -26.86 18.30 1.59
N GLU A 148 -27.03 18.06 2.88
CA GLU A 148 -28.36 17.87 3.46
C GLU A 148 -29.18 19.15 3.38
N VAL A 149 -30.50 19.00 3.46
CA VAL A 149 -31.47 20.11 3.56
C VAL A 149 -31.56 20.56 5.02
N ILE A 150 -31.47 21.87 5.26
CA ILE A 150 -31.69 22.46 6.59
C ILE A 150 -33.05 23.18 6.60
N MET A 151 -34.00 22.59 7.29
CA MET A 151 -35.39 23.06 7.30
C MET A 151 -35.55 24.43 7.99
N ASP A 152 -36.39 25.29 7.44
CA ASP A 152 -36.86 26.57 8.00
C ASP A 152 -35.76 27.53 8.47
N ASN A 153 -34.65 27.66 7.66
CA ASN A 153 -33.47 28.36 8.12
C ASN A 153 -32.76 29.17 7.01
N LEU A 154 -32.75 30.48 7.12
CA LEU A 154 -32.04 31.39 6.21
C LEU A 154 -30.55 31.56 6.51
N ASN A 155 -30.06 30.92 7.58
CA ASN A 155 -28.65 30.90 7.99
C ASN A 155 -28.19 29.48 8.25
N PRO A 156 -28.25 28.58 7.26
CA PRO A 156 -27.94 27.16 7.43
C PRO A 156 -26.47 26.94 7.77
N VAL A 157 -26.20 25.93 8.60
CA VAL A 157 -24.87 25.36 8.82
C VAL A 157 -24.94 23.91 8.36
N TRP A 158 -24.34 23.62 7.21
CA TRP A 158 -24.32 22.26 6.67
C TRP A 158 -23.23 21.42 7.33
N LYS A 159 -23.46 20.10 7.41
CA LYS A 159 -22.47 19.17 7.96
C LYS A 159 -21.19 19.18 7.10
N PRO A 160 -20.02 19.17 7.72
CA PRO A 160 -18.77 18.97 6.99
C PRO A 160 -18.81 17.68 6.16
N PHE A 161 -18.37 17.74 4.93
CA PHE A 161 -18.31 16.59 4.04
C PHE A 161 -16.92 16.38 3.47
N LYS A 162 -16.63 15.13 3.08
CA LYS A 162 -15.35 14.70 2.53
C LYS A 162 -15.52 14.36 1.06
N VAL A 163 -14.66 14.92 0.20
CA VAL A 163 -14.64 14.64 -1.24
C VAL A 163 -13.21 14.46 -1.72
N SER A 164 -12.98 13.55 -2.71
CA SER A 164 -11.63 13.40 -3.29
C SER A 164 -11.29 14.62 -4.15
N ILE A 165 -10.05 15.07 -4.13
CA ILE A 165 -9.57 16.19 -4.97
C ILE A 165 -9.71 15.82 -6.45
N GLN A 166 -9.54 14.53 -6.79
CA GLN A 166 -9.79 14.03 -8.13
C GLN A 166 -11.25 14.23 -8.58
N SER A 167 -12.23 13.95 -7.72
CA SER A 167 -13.66 14.16 -8.04
C SER A 167 -14.00 15.65 -8.07
N LEU A 168 -13.42 16.42 -7.14
CA LEU A 168 -13.72 17.85 -6.98
C LEU A 168 -13.24 18.67 -8.19
N CYS A 169 -11.98 18.50 -8.60
CA CYS A 169 -11.37 19.34 -9.61
C CYS A 169 -10.44 18.61 -10.60
N CYS A 170 -10.45 17.27 -10.65
CA CYS A 170 -9.50 16.47 -11.44
C CYS A 170 -8.02 16.79 -11.13
N CYS A 171 -7.70 17.15 -9.89
CA CYS A 171 -6.38 17.60 -9.43
C CYS A 171 -5.88 18.91 -10.08
N ASP A 172 -6.71 19.58 -10.86
CA ASP A 172 -6.47 20.93 -11.39
C ASP A 172 -7.07 21.95 -10.41
N TYR A 173 -6.24 22.54 -9.57
CA TYR A 173 -6.64 23.44 -8.50
C TYR A 173 -7.27 24.75 -8.98
N GLU A 174 -7.03 25.13 -10.24
CA GLU A 174 -7.63 26.31 -10.89
C GLU A 174 -8.92 26.00 -11.64
N ARG A 175 -9.33 24.73 -11.67
CA ARG A 175 -10.58 24.31 -12.31
C ARG A 175 -11.78 24.94 -11.62
N GLN A 176 -12.66 25.54 -12.42
CA GLN A 176 -13.83 26.22 -11.89
C GLN A 176 -14.85 25.24 -11.28
N LEU A 177 -15.30 25.59 -10.09
CA LEU A 177 -16.39 24.97 -9.39
C LEU A 177 -17.59 25.95 -9.42
N LYS A 178 -18.75 25.43 -9.81
CA LYS A 178 -20.01 26.15 -9.73
C LYS A 178 -20.78 25.68 -8.52
N CYS A 179 -21.12 26.58 -7.63
CA CYS A 179 -21.89 26.30 -6.42
C CYS A 179 -23.27 26.92 -6.52
N MET A 180 -24.31 26.13 -6.29
CA MET A 180 -25.71 26.54 -6.43
C MET A 180 -26.45 26.32 -5.11
N VAL A 181 -27.15 27.31 -4.63
CA VAL A 181 -28.00 27.23 -3.43
C VAL A 181 -29.47 27.17 -3.88
N TRP A 182 -30.15 26.19 -3.34
CA TRP A 182 -31.54 25.90 -3.64
C TRP A 182 -32.38 25.89 -2.36
N ASP A 183 -33.65 26.21 -2.53
CA ASP A 183 -34.69 25.96 -1.56
C ASP A 183 -35.36 24.64 -1.89
N TRP A 184 -35.43 23.74 -0.95
CA TRP A 184 -35.98 22.41 -1.16
C TRP A 184 -37.52 22.43 -1.18
N ASP A 185 -38.12 21.74 -2.14
CA ASP A 185 -39.57 21.52 -2.22
C ASP A 185 -39.84 20.02 -2.34
N SER A 186 -40.83 19.56 -1.60
CA SER A 186 -41.29 18.17 -1.61
C SER A 186 -41.84 17.71 -2.96
N SER A 187 -42.27 18.63 -3.85
CA SER A 187 -42.67 18.33 -5.22
C SER A 187 -41.51 17.97 -6.15
N GLY A 188 -40.26 18.18 -5.70
CA GLY A 188 -39.04 18.00 -6.50
C GLY A 188 -38.71 19.17 -7.43
N LYS A 189 -39.51 20.25 -7.43
CA LYS A 189 -39.23 21.49 -8.16
C LYS A 189 -38.68 22.53 -7.21
N HIS A 190 -37.39 22.36 -6.90
CA HIS A 190 -36.67 23.25 -5.99
C HIS A 190 -36.58 24.68 -6.53
N ASP A 191 -36.70 25.65 -5.63
CA ASP A 191 -36.57 27.06 -5.98
C ASP A 191 -35.12 27.54 -5.90
N PHE A 192 -34.67 28.19 -6.97
CA PHE A 192 -33.30 28.66 -7.09
C PHE A 192 -33.07 29.94 -6.28
N ILE A 193 -32.23 29.87 -5.27
CA ILE A 193 -31.82 31.01 -4.46
C ILE A 193 -30.71 31.81 -5.16
N GLY A 194 -29.65 31.16 -5.57
CA GLY A 194 -28.53 31.81 -6.29
C GLY A 194 -27.30 30.91 -6.48
N GLU A 195 -26.30 31.46 -7.11
CA GLU A 195 -25.04 30.75 -7.41
C GLU A 195 -23.82 31.62 -7.18
N PHE A 196 -22.64 30.95 -7.06
CA PHE A 196 -21.33 31.57 -7.08
C PHE A 196 -20.34 30.62 -7.75
N TYR A 197 -19.19 31.14 -8.12
CA TYR A 197 -18.08 30.41 -8.72
C TYR A 197 -16.86 30.54 -7.85
N THR A 198 -16.07 29.49 -7.80
CA THR A 198 -14.79 29.44 -7.07
C THR A 198 -13.85 28.43 -7.72
N THR A 199 -12.63 28.33 -7.22
CA THR A 199 -11.67 27.26 -7.56
C THR A 199 -11.25 26.55 -6.28
N PHE A 200 -10.67 25.35 -6.42
CA PHE A 200 -10.12 24.67 -5.23
C PHE A 200 -8.98 25.49 -4.61
N HIS A 201 -8.18 26.16 -5.42
CA HIS A 201 -7.13 27.07 -4.95
C HIS A 201 -7.69 28.17 -4.02
N GLU A 202 -8.76 28.83 -4.43
CA GLU A 202 -9.41 29.86 -3.60
C GLU A 202 -9.92 29.31 -2.27
N THR A 203 -10.43 28.07 -2.27
CA THR A 203 -10.94 27.42 -1.04
C THR A 203 -9.84 27.14 -0.01
N LEU A 204 -8.59 26.96 -0.43
CA LEU A 204 -7.46 26.71 0.46
C LEU A 204 -7.16 27.89 1.40
N ALA A 205 -7.64 29.09 1.09
CA ALA A 205 -7.53 30.24 1.99
C ALA A 205 -8.41 30.12 3.25
N ALA A 206 -9.35 29.16 3.29
CA ALA A 206 -10.15 28.85 4.47
C ALA A 206 -9.42 27.89 5.42
N GLN A 207 -8.20 28.24 5.85
CA GLN A 207 -7.40 27.52 6.84
C GLN A 207 -7.17 28.42 8.06
N ASP A 208 -7.04 27.79 9.24
CA ASP A 208 -6.60 28.44 10.48
C ASP A 208 -7.32 29.78 10.82
N ASP A 209 -8.64 29.72 11.05
CA ASP A 209 -9.53 30.81 11.43
C ASP A 209 -9.78 31.88 10.33
N THR A 210 -9.27 31.70 9.14
CA THR A 210 -9.66 32.53 7.98
C THR A 210 -10.85 31.90 7.26
N HIS A 211 -11.90 32.70 7.04
CA HIS A 211 -13.09 32.27 6.28
C HIS A 211 -13.07 32.85 4.88
N VAL A 212 -13.42 32.06 3.89
CA VAL A 212 -13.65 32.52 2.52
C VAL A 212 -15.13 32.65 2.30
N GLN A 213 -15.57 33.76 1.68
CA GLN A 213 -16.98 34.03 1.47
C GLN A 213 -17.28 34.50 0.06
N TRP A 214 -18.45 34.10 -0.44
CA TRP A 214 -18.94 34.50 -1.77
C TRP A 214 -20.36 35.03 -1.67
N PRO A 215 -20.68 36.13 -2.40
CA PRO A 215 -22.05 36.55 -2.55
C PRO A 215 -22.80 35.54 -3.42
N CYS A 216 -23.94 35.05 -2.91
CA CYS A 216 -24.83 34.19 -3.64
C CYS A 216 -25.66 35.04 -4.64
N ILE A 217 -25.46 34.88 -5.92
CA ILE A 217 -26.06 35.73 -6.95
C ILE A 217 -27.18 34.99 -7.70
N ASN A 218 -28.36 35.59 -7.73
CA ASN A 218 -29.42 35.14 -8.61
C ASN A 218 -29.38 35.93 -9.94
N PRO A 219 -28.99 35.30 -11.07
CA PRO A 219 -28.83 36.00 -12.34
C PRO A 219 -30.13 36.68 -12.81
N LYS A 220 -31.29 36.06 -12.54
CA LYS A 220 -32.59 36.64 -12.91
C LYS A 220 -32.88 37.94 -12.13
N TYR A 221 -32.51 37.98 -10.84
CA TYR A 221 -32.74 39.20 -10.02
C TYR A 221 -31.70 40.26 -10.36
N LYS A 222 -30.45 39.85 -10.61
CA LYS A 222 -29.37 40.77 -11.05
C LYS A 222 -29.76 41.49 -12.37
N ALA A 223 -30.37 40.78 -13.30
CA ALA A 223 -30.82 41.36 -14.56
C ALA A 223 -32.05 42.30 -14.44
N LYS A 224 -32.93 42.02 -13.45
CA LYS A 224 -34.22 42.75 -13.34
C LYS A 224 -34.23 43.88 -12.30
N LYS A 225 -33.42 43.77 -11.24
CA LYS A 225 -33.47 44.67 -10.10
C LYS A 225 -32.21 45.55 -10.03
N ARG A 226 -32.34 46.84 -10.37
CA ARG A 226 -31.19 47.80 -10.41
C ARG A 226 -30.41 47.92 -9.08
N ARG A 227 -31.08 47.67 -7.92
CA ARG A 227 -30.46 47.76 -6.59
C ARG A 227 -30.15 46.37 -5.96
N TYR A 228 -30.26 45.30 -6.74
CA TYR A 228 -29.97 43.96 -6.25
C TYR A 228 -28.47 43.82 -5.92
N LYS A 229 -28.14 43.31 -4.75
CA LYS A 229 -26.76 43.06 -4.33
C LYS A 229 -26.42 41.55 -4.38
N ASN A 230 -27.16 40.76 -3.63
CA ASN A 230 -27.05 39.29 -3.59
C ASN A 230 -28.31 38.69 -2.96
N SER A 231 -28.41 37.37 -2.99
CA SER A 231 -29.43 36.55 -2.33
C SER A 231 -28.94 35.87 -1.06
N GLY A 232 -27.96 36.45 -0.41
CA GLY A 232 -27.27 35.91 0.76
C GLY A 232 -25.77 35.75 0.53
N THR A 233 -25.06 35.27 1.52
CA THR A 233 -23.62 35.05 1.48
C THR A 233 -23.34 33.60 1.88
N VAL A 234 -22.58 32.88 1.08
CA VAL A 234 -22.09 31.54 1.42
C VAL A 234 -20.66 31.67 1.92
N ILE A 235 -20.35 30.97 3.00
CA ILE A 235 -19.08 31.05 3.72
C ILE A 235 -18.53 29.65 3.85
N LEU A 236 -17.27 29.46 3.47
CA LEU A 236 -16.48 28.29 3.75
C LEU A 236 -15.71 28.50 5.05
N ALA A 237 -16.13 27.80 6.09
CA ALA A 237 -15.54 27.91 7.43
C ALA A 237 -14.29 27.05 7.57
N GLN A 238 -14.18 25.94 6.81
CA GLN A 238 -13.04 25.04 6.88
C GLN A 238 -12.78 24.39 5.53
N CYS A 239 -11.50 24.38 5.14
CA CYS A 239 -10.96 23.58 4.07
C CYS A 239 -9.73 22.82 4.59
N ARG A 240 -9.86 21.49 4.79
CA ARG A 240 -8.77 20.66 5.33
C ARG A 240 -8.43 19.54 4.34
N ILE A 241 -7.21 19.56 3.80
CA ILE A 241 -6.69 18.46 2.99
C ILE A 241 -6.37 17.28 3.89
N ILE A 242 -6.86 16.11 3.50
CA ILE A 242 -6.53 14.81 4.10
C ILE A 242 -5.67 14.08 3.09
N LYS A 243 -4.37 14.09 3.32
CA LYS A 243 -3.43 13.36 2.49
C LYS A 243 -3.60 11.86 2.68
N ILE A 244 -3.75 11.13 1.57
CA ILE A 244 -3.80 9.67 1.55
C ILE A 244 -2.53 9.16 0.90
N TYR A 245 -1.73 8.51 1.71
CA TYR A 245 -0.48 7.91 1.25
C TYR A 245 -0.73 6.56 0.60
N SER A 246 0.00 6.28 -0.48
CA SER A 246 -0.01 4.98 -1.14
C SER A 246 0.81 3.95 -0.36
N PHE A 247 0.67 2.67 -0.73
CA PHE A 247 1.52 1.60 -0.23
C PHE A 247 3.00 1.88 -0.54
N LEU A 248 3.30 2.30 -1.78
CA LEU A 248 4.67 2.60 -2.19
C LEU A 248 5.25 3.80 -1.43
N GLU A 249 4.47 4.84 -1.14
CA GLU A 249 4.94 5.95 -0.31
C GLU A 249 5.36 5.46 1.09
N TYR A 250 4.64 4.48 1.69
CA TYR A 250 5.06 3.90 2.96
C TYR A 250 6.33 3.09 2.82
N ILE A 251 6.44 2.22 1.81
CA ILE A 251 7.64 1.38 1.57
C ILE A 251 8.86 2.26 1.28
N MET A 252 8.76 3.19 0.33
CA MET A 252 9.83 4.15 0.00
C MET A 252 10.17 5.08 1.17
N GLY A 253 9.20 5.35 2.07
CA GLY A 253 9.37 6.08 3.32
C GLY A 253 10.03 5.26 4.44
N GLY A 254 10.50 4.04 4.14
CA GLY A 254 11.25 3.17 5.05
C GLY A 254 10.39 2.26 5.92
N CYS A 255 9.14 2.01 5.52
CA CYS A 255 8.37 0.90 6.07
C CYS A 255 9.00 -0.42 5.63
N GLN A 256 9.20 -1.34 6.57
CA GLN A 256 9.71 -2.68 6.33
C GLN A 256 8.62 -3.71 6.59
N ILE A 257 8.58 -4.77 5.80
CA ILE A 257 7.69 -5.90 6.01
C ILE A 257 8.49 -7.01 6.69
N GLN A 258 8.19 -7.25 7.96
CA GLN A 258 8.77 -8.36 8.72
C GLN A 258 7.94 -9.61 8.48
N PHE A 259 8.53 -10.58 7.81
CA PHE A 259 7.87 -11.84 7.46
C PHE A 259 8.20 -12.92 8.48
N ALA A 260 7.19 -13.49 9.12
CA ALA A 260 7.30 -14.62 10.03
C ALA A 260 6.53 -15.82 9.48
N VAL A 261 7.00 -17.03 9.77
CA VAL A 261 6.41 -18.28 9.28
C VAL A 261 6.08 -19.20 10.43
N ALA A 262 4.93 -19.89 10.36
CA ALA A 262 4.55 -20.96 11.24
C ALA A 262 4.11 -22.18 10.42
N ILE A 263 4.68 -23.34 10.73
CA ILE A 263 4.43 -24.61 10.00
C ILE A 263 3.79 -25.63 10.92
N ASP A 264 2.75 -26.26 10.42
CA ASP A 264 1.99 -27.31 11.09
C ASP A 264 2.76 -28.64 11.05
N PHE A 265 3.09 -29.17 12.23
CA PHE A 265 3.70 -30.51 12.39
C PHE A 265 2.77 -31.48 13.14
N THR A 266 1.47 -31.35 12.96
CA THR A 266 0.53 -32.31 13.52
C THR A 266 0.53 -33.62 12.76
N ALA A 267 0.11 -34.71 13.44
CA ALA A 267 0.14 -36.06 12.89
C ALA A 267 -0.79 -36.27 11.69
N SER A 268 -1.80 -35.41 11.50
CA SER A 268 -2.68 -35.37 10.31
C SER A 268 -1.90 -35.19 8.99
N ASN A 269 -0.76 -34.56 9.04
CA ASN A 269 0.14 -34.40 7.87
C ASN A 269 0.74 -35.74 7.37
N GLY A 270 0.65 -36.79 8.13
CA GLY A 270 1.20 -38.11 7.80
C GLY A 270 2.68 -38.26 8.11
N ASP A 271 3.18 -39.51 8.15
CA ASP A 271 4.58 -39.81 8.38
C ASP A 271 5.45 -39.23 7.23
N PRO A 272 6.44 -38.39 7.50
CA PRO A 272 7.35 -37.81 6.49
C PRO A 272 8.12 -38.83 5.66
N GLN A 273 8.30 -40.06 6.12
CA GLN A 273 8.87 -41.17 5.35
C GLN A 273 7.92 -41.70 4.25
N ASN A 274 6.65 -41.46 4.40
CA ASN A 274 5.64 -41.87 3.42
C ASN A 274 5.48 -40.81 2.34
N SER A 275 5.49 -41.23 1.08
CA SER A 275 5.31 -40.32 -0.08
C SER A 275 3.94 -39.61 -0.11
N CYS A 276 2.95 -40.10 0.65
CA CYS A 276 1.66 -39.45 0.78
C CYS A 276 1.63 -38.35 1.86
N SER A 277 2.68 -38.20 2.67
CA SER A 277 2.78 -37.13 3.67
C SER A 277 2.96 -35.77 3.02
N LEU A 278 2.32 -34.75 3.56
CA LEU A 278 2.55 -33.36 3.15
C LEU A 278 3.97 -32.87 3.46
N HIS A 279 4.63 -33.51 4.44
CA HIS A 279 6.04 -33.24 4.82
C HIS A 279 7.04 -34.10 4.08
N HIS A 280 6.62 -34.98 3.16
CA HIS A 280 7.58 -35.84 2.47
C HIS A 280 8.64 -35.03 1.71
N ILE A 281 9.92 -35.26 2.02
CA ILE A 281 11.04 -34.59 1.36
C ILE A 281 11.49 -35.44 0.18
N HIS A 282 11.08 -35.01 -1.01
CA HIS A 282 11.54 -35.64 -2.25
C HIS A 282 12.83 -34.99 -2.77
N PRO A 283 13.83 -35.73 -3.26
CA PRO A 283 15.11 -35.16 -3.69
C PRO A 283 15.02 -34.15 -4.85
N TYR A 284 13.97 -34.23 -5.65
CA TYR A 284 13.84 -33.45 -6.89
C TYR A 284 12.60 -32.58 -6.98
N GLN A 285 11.67 -32.70 -6.03
CA GLN A 285 10.42 -31.97 -6.06
C GLN A 285 10.09 -31.42 -4.66
N PRO A 286 9.83 -30.13 -4.53
CA PRO A 286 9.40 -29.55 -3.26
C PRO A 286 8.01 -30.06 -2.89
N ASN A 287 7.78 -30.36 -1.60
CA ASN A 287 6.45 -30.66 -1.09
C ASN A 287 5.57 -29.38 -1.06
N GLU A 288 4.30 -29.55 -0.69
CA GLU A 288 3.32 -28.44 -0.72
C GLU A 288 3.70 -27.30 0.25
N TYR A 289 4.25 -27.60 1.41
CA TYR A 289 4.74 -26.62 2.38
C TYR A 289 5.90 -25.79 1.80
N LEU A 290 6.87 -26.44 1.19
CA LEU A 290 8.00 -25.76 0.55
C LEU A 290 7.58 -24.88 -0.63
N LYS A 291 6.62 -25.34 -1.43
CA LYS A 291 6.09 -24.56 -2.55
C LYS A 291 5.44 -23.26 -2.08
N ALA A 292 4.58 -23.34 -1.06
CA ALA A 292 3.91 -22.17 -0.50
C ALA A 292 4.88 -21.23 0.19
N LEU A 293 5.81 -21.78 1.00
CA LEU A 293 6.83 -21.04 1.72
C LEU A 293 7.72 -20.22 0.78
N VAL A 294 8.24 -20.85 -0.28
CA VAL A 294 9.13 -20.19 -1.24
C VAL A 294 8.37 -19.16 -2.05
N ALA A 295 7.15 -19.48 -2.52
CA ALA A 295 6.36 -18.58 -3.35
C ALA A 295 6.06 -17.24 -2.65
N VAL A 296 5.67 -17.28 -1.38
CA VAL A 296 5.35 -16.09 -0.59
C VAL A 296 6.62 -15.42 -0.07
N GLY A 297 7.56 -16.21 0.43
CA GLY A 297 8.78 -15.69 1.06
C GLY A 297 9.73 -15.00 0.08
N GLU A 298 9.83 -15.46 -1.18
CA GLU A 298 10.64 -14.78 -2.21
C GLU A 298 10.17 -13.34 -2.47
N ILE A 299 8.87 -13.06 -2.32
CA ILE A 299 8.31 -11.72 -2.47
C ILE A 299 8.63 -10.88 -1.21
N CYS A 300 8.26 -11.39 -0.04
CA CYS A 300 8.38 -10.64 1.22
C CYS A 300 9.84 -10.27 1.55
N GLN A 301 10.82 -11.11 1.19
CA GLN A 301 12.24 -10.83 1.48
C GLN A 301 12.81 -9.57 0.82
N ASP A 302 12.16 -9.05 -0.22
CA ASP A 302 12.61 -7.81 -0.88
C ASP A 302 12.27 -6.55 -0.05
N TYR A 303 11.34 -6.66 0.90
CA TYR A 303 10.83 -5.58 1.73
C TYR A 303 11.35 -5.62 3.18
N ASP A 304 12.22 -6.57 3.50
CA ASP A 304 12.92 -6.67 4.77
C ASP A 304 14.43 -6.42 4.59
N SER A 305 14.95 -5.40 5.27
CA SER A 305 16.35 -4.96 5.06
C SER A 305 17.38 -5.90 5.64
N ASP A 306 17.07 -6.58 6.75
CA ASP A 306 17.98 -7.51 7.41
C ASP A 306 17.81 -8.96 6.92
N LYS A 307 16.68 -9.24 6.25
CA LYS A 307 16.31 -10.56 5.72
C LYS A 307 16.37 -11.68 6.76
N MET A 308 16.06 -11.34 8.02
CA MET A 308 16.05 -12.28 9.13
C MET A 308 14.61 -12.67 9.45
N PHE A 309 14.21 -13.90 9.13
CA PHE A 309 12.85 -14.37 9.22
C PHE A 309 12.61 -15.31 10.39
N PRO A 310 11.84 -14.90 11.41
CA PRO A 310 11.41 -15.79 12.47
C PRO A 310 10.60 -16.95 11.91
N ALA A 311 11.02 -18.17 12.18
CA ALA A 311 10.38 -19.39 11.68
C ALA A 311 10.07 -20.36 12.82
N PHE A 312 8.80 -20.76 12.87
CA PHE A 312 8.24 -21.58 13.96
C PHE A 312 7.55 -22.83 13.43
N GLY A 313 7.41 -23.79 14.35
CA GLY A 313 6.55 -24.95 14.19
C GLY A 313 5.56 -25.06 15.33
N PHE A 314 4.48 -25.78 15.08
CA PHE A 314 3.47 -26.12 16.10
C PHE A 314 2.93 -27.54 15.93
N GLY A 315 2.38 -28.10 17.00
CA GLY A 315 1.73 -29.40 16.98
C GLY A 315 2.66 -30.62 17.02
N ALA A 316 3.93 -30.45 17.42
CA ALA A 316 4.89 -31.54 17.50
C ALA A 316 5.47 -31.73 18.90
N ARG A 317 6.01 -32.93 19.16
CA ARG A 317 6.92 -33.18 20.26
C ARG A 317 8.35 -32.87 19.85
N ILE A 318 9.02 -32.04 20.62
CA ILE A 318 10.36 -31.53 20.31
C ILE A 318 11.41 -32.05 21.26
N PRO A 319 12.66 -32.31 20.79
CA PRO A 319 13.76 -32.72 21.65
C PRO A 319 14.14 -31.59 22.64
N PRO A 320 14.82 -31.91 23.77
CA PRO A 320 15.26 -33.25 24.19
C PRO A 320 14.16 -34.05 24.93
N GLU A 321 13.19 -33.39 25.57
CA GLU A 321 12.18 -34.01 26.43
C GLU A 321 10.97 -34.61 25.67
N TYR A 322 10.85 -34.32 24.40
CA TYR A 322 9.73 -34.70 23.54
C TYR A 322 8.37 -34.29 24.10
N VAL A 323 8.30 -33.12 24.70
CA VAL A 323 7.06 -32.45 25.11
C VAL A 323 6.41 -31.77 23.93
N VAL A 324 5.07 -31.78 23.90
CA VAL A 324 4.30 -31.10 22.83
C VAL A 324 4.51 -29.59 22.91
N SER A 325 4.86 -28.98 21.79
CA SER A 325 4.99 -27.54 21.67
C SER A 325 4.16 -27.00 20.50
N HIS A 326 3.61 -25.80 20.69
CA HIS A 326 2.79 -25.09 19.71
C HIS A 326 3.42 -23.78 19.24
N ASP A 327 4.70 -23.52 19.59
CA ASP A 327 5.38 -22.27 19.23
C ASP A 327 6.92 -22.40 19.25
N PHE A 328 7.46 -23.57 18.86
CA PHE A 328 8.88 -23.82 18.86
C PHE A 328 9.60 -23.23 17.64
N PRO A 329 10.81 -22.69 17.78
CA PRO A 329 11.64 -22.26 16.65
C PRO A 329 12.07 -23.44 15.77
N LEU A 330 12.03 -23.30 14.43
CA LEU A 330 12.48 -24.35 13.51
C LEU A 330 13.97 -24.68 13.64
N ASN A 331 14.78 -23.70 14.04
CA ASN A 331 16.21 -23.88 14.31
C ASN A 331 16.52 -24.41 15.73
N PHE A 332 15.49 -24.68 16.54
CA PHE A 332 15.57 -25.09 17.96
C PHE A 332 16.37 -24.12 18.86
N ASN A 333 16.52 -22.86 18.45
CA ASN A 333 17.12 -21.82 19.28
C ASN A 333 16.04 -20.90 19.84
N PRO A 334 15.64 -21.04 21.11
CA PRO A 334 14.57 -20.22 21.70
C PRO A 334 14.93 -18.74 21.84
N ASP A 335 16.24 -18.43 21.95
CA ASP A 335 16.74 -17.08 22.11
C ASP A 335 16.83 -16.33 20.77
N ASN A 336 16.97 -17.06 19.66
CA ASN A 336 17.01 -16.48 18.32
C ASN A 336 16.32 -17.40 17.29
N PRO A 337 15.02 -17.22 17.03
CA PRO A 337 14.26 -18.02 16.07
C PRO A 337 14.45 -17.60 14.61
N GLU A 338 15.29 -16.60 14.35
CA GLU A 338 15.51 -16.03 13.03
C GLU A 338 16.32 -16.94 12.12
N CYS A 339 15.96 -16.99 10.85
CA CYS A 339 16.65 -17.69 9.78
C CYS A 339 17.06 -16.68 8.70
N GLU A 340 18.25 -16.84 8.12
CA GLU A 340 18.76 -15.93 7.09
C GLU A 340 18.11 -16.20 5.73
N GLY A 341 17.30 -15.28 5.27
CA GLY A 341 16.55 -15.36 4.02
C GLY A 341 15.54 -16.51 3.99
N ILE A 342 14.81 -16.60 2.90
CA ILE A 342 13.86 -17.71 2.71
C ILE A 342 14.56 -19.06 2.60
N GLN A 343 15.79 -19.08 2.08
CA GLN A 343 16.60 -20.29 1.98
C GLN A 343 16.96 -20.83 3.37
N GLY A 344 17.30 -19.95 4.32
CA GLY A 344 17.57 -20.35 5.71
C GLY A 344 16.35 -20.93 6.40
N VAL A 345 15.13 -20.42 6.10
CA VAL A 345 13.88 -21.00 6.60
C VAL A 345 13.65 -22.40 6.02
N VAL A 346 13.90 -22.59 4.72
CA VAL A 346 13.81 -23.90 4.04
C VAL A 346 14.77 -24.91 4.67
N GLU A 347 16.02 -24.51 4.90
CA GLU A 347 17.03 -25.36 5.54
C GLU A 347 16.65 -25.70 6.97
N ALA A 348 16.16 -24.74 7.75
CA ALA A 348 15.70 -24.98 9.13
C ALA A 348 14.54 -25.97 9.15
N TYR A 349 13.54 -25.81 8.24
CA TYR A 349 12.42 -26.73 8.10
C TYR A 349 12.88 -28.16 7.76
N GLN A 350 13.76 -28.33 6.77
CA GLN A 350 14.27 -29.63 6.37
C GLN A 350 15.11 -30.30 7.49
N ASN A 351 15.89 -29.49 8.23
CA ASN A 351 16.76 -29.98 9.31
C ASN A 351 15.99 -30.29 10.60
N CYS A 352 14.85 -29.66 10.85
CA CYS A 352 14.04 -29.94 12.06
C CYS A 352 13.19 -31.20 11.90
N LEU A 353 12.66 -31.47 10.71
CA LEU A 353 11.69 -32.54 10.44
C LEU A 353 12.14 -33.92 10.95
N PRO A 354 13.36 -34.42 10.75
CA PRO A 354 13.80 -35.71 11.26
C PRO A 354 14.05 -35.75 12.78
N LYS A 355 14.05 -34.61 13.45
CA LYS A 355 14.37 -34.50 14.90
C LYS A 355 13.13 -34.40 15.77
N LEU A 356 11.96 -34.14 15.20
CA LEU A 356 10.71 -33.99 15.93
C LEU A 356 9.78 -35.19 15.71
N GLN A 357 8.76 -35.29 16.54
CA GLN A 357 7.67 -36.26 16.38
C GLN A 357 6.38 -35.51 16.12
N LEU A 358 5.78 -35.76 14.95
CA LEU A 358 4.46 -35.21 14.62
C LEU A 358 3.43 -35.69 15.64
N TYR A 359 2.59 -34.75 16.14
CA TYR A 359 1.66 -35.10 17.21
C TYR A 359 0.32 -34.38 17.08
N GLY A 360 0.08 -33.32 17.82
CA GLY A 360 -1.17 -32.56 17.93
C GLY A 360 -1.41 -32.03 19.35
N PRO A 361 -2.48 -31.29 19.56
CA PRO A 361 -3.51 -30.80 18.63
C PRO A 361 -3.01 -29.68 17.72
N THR A 362 -3.85 -29.24 16.75
CA THR A 362 -3.55 -28.11 15.83
C THR A 362 -3.92 -26.78 16.49
N ASN A 363 -3.04 -26.28 17.36
CA ASN A 363 -3.24 -25.04 18.10
C ASN A 363 -2.35 -23.94 17.50
N ILE A 364 -2.96 -22.84 17.01
CA ILE A 364 -2.28 -21.72 16.36
C ILE A 364 -2.31 -20.43 17.18
N ALA A 365 -3.19 -20.32 18.17
CA ALA A 365 -3.28 -19.14 19.03
C ALA A 365 -1.94 -18.76 19.69
N PRO A 366 -1.09 -19.70 20.19
CA PRO A 366 0.21 -19.36 20.77
C PRO A 366 1.14 -18.60 19.82
N ILE A 367 1.23 -19.02 18.56
CA ILE A 367 2.05 -18.36 17.52
C ILE A 367 1.52 -16.97 17.21
N ILE A 368 0.20 -16.83 17.01
CA ILE A 368 -0.43 -15.53 16.76
C ILE A 368 -0.12 -14.57 17.92
N GLY A 369 -0.30 -15.03 19.16
CA GLY A 369 -0.01 -14.24 20.34
C GLY A 369 1.46 -13.83 20.49
N LYS A 370 2.39 -14.72 20.10
CA LYS A 370 3.84 -14.45 20.10
C LYS A 370 4.21 -13.37 19.11
N VAL A 371 3.78 -13.48 17.85
CA VAL A 371 4.08 -12.50 16.79
C VAL A 371 3.40 -11.18 17.06
N ALA A 372 2.15 -11.18 17.56
CA ALA A 372 1.45 -9.95 17.95
C ALA A 372 2.20 -9.19 19.07
N ARG A 373 2.80 -9.90 20.03
CA ARG A 373 3.60 -9.29 21.11
C ARG A 373 4.82 -8.61 20.53
N TRP A 374 5.57 -9.27 19.64
CA TRP A 374 6.73 -8.65 18.98
C TRP A 374 6.35 -7.41 18.17
N ALA A 375 5.24 -7.49 17.45
CA ALA A 375 4.75 -6.34 16.72
C ALA A 375 4.44 -5.13 17.65
N LEU A 376 3.93 -5.39 18.86
CA LEU A 376 3.68 -4.35 19.86
C LEU A 376 4.99 -3.80 20.47
N GLU A 377 5.96 -4.65 20.77
CA GLU A 377 7.26 -4.24 21.32
C GLU A 377 8.05 -3.36 20.34
N GLU A 378 8.02 -3.70 19.06
CA GLU A 378 8.65 -2.87 18.00
C GLU A 378 7.96 -1.50 17.84
N GLN A 379 6.65 -1.39 18.10
CA GLN A 379 5.95 -0.10 18.07
C GLN A 379 6.43 0.86 19.16
N VAL A 380 6.78 0.36 20.34
CA VAL A 380 7.25 1.16 21.48
C VAL A 380 8.63 1.77 21.21
N THR A 381 9.49 1.09 20.44
CA THR A 381 10.85 1.55 20.15
C THR A 381 10.93 2.65 19.07
N ALA A 382 9.80 3.01 18.43
CA ALA A 382 9.56 4.17 17.55
C ALA A 382 10.58 4.46 16.42
N LYS A 383 11.68 3.72 16.28
CA LYS A 383 12.73 3.99 15.30
C LYS A 383 12.57 3.24 13.98
N ARG A 384 11.90 2.09 13.97
CA ARG A 384 11.69 1.28 12.76
C ARG A 384 10.19 1.06 12.57
N ARG A 385 9.71 1.32 11.36
CA ARG A 385 8.32 1.08 10.96
C ARG A 385 8.26 -0.30 10.35
N LYS A 386 8.10 -1.33 11.20
CA LYS A 386 7.91 -2.70 10.75
C LYS A 386 6.43 -3.06 10.73
N PHE A 387 5.99 -3.62 9.62
CA PHE A 387 4.68 -4.24 9.48
C PHE A 387 4.87 -5.75 9.46
N PHE A 388 4.20 -6.47 10.37
CA PHE A 388 4.41 -7.91 10.53
C PHE A 388 3.41 -8.69 9.69
N ILE A 389 3.89 -9.66 8.92
CA ILE A 389 3.10 -10.67 8.22
C ILE A 389 3.44 -12.03 8.82
N LEU A 390 2.43 -12.74 9.31
CA LEU A 390 2.58 -14.13 9.76
C LEU A 390 1.92 -15.06 8.75
N LEU A 391 2.74 -15.85 8.03
CA LEU A 391 2.28 -16.94 7.19
C LEU A 391 2.11 -18.20 8.02
N ILE A 392 0.90 -18.69 8.17
CA ILE A 392 0.60 -19.96 8.82
C ILE A 392 0.28 -21.00 7.75
N LEU A 393 1.08 -22.05 7.67
CA LEU A 393 0.88 -23.18 6.79
C LEU A 393 0.32 -24.35 7.61
N THR A 394 -0.89 -24.82 7.28
CA THR A 394 -1.60 -25.89 8.00
C THR A 394 -2.37 -26.77 7.04
N ASP A 395 -2.52 -28.06 7.39
CA ASP A 395 -3.26 -29.07 6.61
C ASP A 395 -4.71 -29.20 7.05
N GLY A 396 -5.08 -28.63 8.18
CA GLY A 396 -6.27 -29.08 8.83
C GLY A 396 -7.11 -28.09 9.60
N VAL A 397 -7.98 -28.68 10.38
CA VAL A 397 -8.93 -27.96 11.23
C VAL A 397 -8.23 -27.48 12.49
N VAL A 398 -8.23 -26.17 12.68
CA VAL A 398 -7.73 -25.54 13.91
C VAL A 398 -8.53 -26.01 15.11
N THR A 399 -7.85 -26.54 16.15
CA THR A 399 -8.49 -27.12 17.33
C THR A 399 -8.74 -26.09 18.44
N ASP A 400 -7.97 -25.02 18.50
CA ASP A 400 -8.10 -23.90 19.45
C ASP A 400 -8.80 -22.67 18.83
N MET A 401 -9.87 -22.88 18.05
CA MET A 401 -10.54 -21.80 17.30
C MET A 401 -11.04 -20.65 18.19
N GLY A 402 -11.45 -20.93 19.43
CA GLY A 402 -11.86 -19.92 20.40
C GLY A 402 -10.70 -18.99 20.76
N ASP A 403 -9.57 -19.57 21.17
CA ASP A 403 -8.36 -18.84 21.55
C ASP A 403 -7.72 -18.15 20.34
N THR A 404 -7.80 -18.80 19.17
CA THR A 404 -7.34 -18.22 17.88
C THR A 404 -8.08 -16.92 17.55
N ARG A 405 -9.41 -16.93 17.64
CA ARG A 405 -10.22 -15.71 17.42
C ARG A 405 -9.84 -14.59 18.40
N GLU A 406 -9.66 -14.95 19.68
CA GLU A 406 -9.25 -13.98 20.70
C GLU A 406 -7.86 -13.42 20.40
N ALA A 407 -6.90 -14.25 20.00
CA ALA A 407 -5.55 -13.84 19.61
C ALA A 407 -5.56 -12.91 18.38
N ILE A 408 -6.39 -13.20 17.36
CA ILE A 408 -6.57 -12.33 16.18
C ILE A 408 -7.16 -10.98 16.60
N VAL A 409 -8.20 -10.97 17.43
CA VAL A 409 -8.81 -9.73 17.90
C VAL A 409 -7.80 -8.86 18.70
N ARG A 410 -6.97 -9.48 19.52
CA ARG A 410 -5.90 -8.79 20.25
C ARG A 410 -4.79 -8.27 19.33
N ALA A 411 -4.47 -8.99 18.26
CA ALA A 411 -3.49 -8.59 17.25
C ALA A 411 -4.03 -7.46 16.36
N SER A 412 -5.36 -7.37 16.20
CA SER A 412 -6.00 -6.32 15.42
C SER A 412 -5.84 -4.96 16.12
N PRO A 413 -5.57 -3.88 15.38
CA PRO A 413 -5.51 -2.55 15.98
C PRO A 413 -6.85 -2.23 16.66
N PRO A 414 -6.83 -1.54 17.83
CA PRO A 414 -8.06 -1.05 18.44
C PRO A 414 -8.81 -0.19 17.42
N ALA A 415 -10.08 -0.52 17.18
CA ALA A 415 -10.90 0.23 16.25
C ALA A 415 -10.96 1.70 16.74
N PRO A 416 -10.56 2.69 15.92
CA PRO A 416 -10.79 4.08 16.28
C PRO A 416 -12.29 4.27 16.47
N TRP A 417 -12.67 5.18 17.42
CA TRP A 417 -14.07 5.54 17.58
C TRP A 417 -14.67 5.91 16.21
N ARG A 418 -15.67 5.16 15.77
CA ARG A 418 -16.35 5.39 14.50
C ARG A 418 -17.82 5.67 14.74
N PRO A 419 -18.45 6.59 13.98
CA PRO A 419 -19.89 6.78 14.03
C PRO A 419 -20.64 5.49 13.66
N ALA A 420 -21.82 5.29 14.20
CA ALA A 420 -22.69 4.19 13.82
C ALA A 420 -22.95 4.19 12.32
N GLY A 421 -22.71 3.05 11.64
CA GLY A 421 -22.83 2.90 10.19
C GLY A 421 -21.50 2.94 9.41
N SER A 422 -20.37 3.15 10.08
CA SER A 422 -19.05 3.00 9.44
C SER A 422 -18.79 1.52 9.04
N PRO A 423 -18.07 1.25 7.93
CA PRO A 423 -17.68 -0.12 7.57
C PRO A 423 -16.93 -0.78 8.72
N ARG A 424 -17.11 -2.08 8.88
CA ARG A 424 -16.39 -2.88 9.89
C ARG A 424 -14.88 -2.73 9.69
N PRO A 425 -14.06 -2.82 10.78
CA PRO A 425 -12.61 -2.97 10.62
C PRO A 425 -12.35 -4.10 9.63
N GLU A 426 -11.43 -3.90 8.71
CA GLU A 426 -11.08 -4.96 7.76
C GLU A 426 -10.49 -6.15 8.49
N ASP A 427 -10.76 -7.33 7.95
CA ASP A 427 -10.18 -8.58 8.40
C ASP A 427 -8.65 -8.52 8.20
N ILE A 428 -7.88 -8.88 9.23
CA ILE A 428 -6.42 -8.97 9.14
C ILE A 428 -5.95 -10.37 8.74
N VAL A 429 -6.88 -11.29 8.47
CA VAL A 429 -6.62 -12.69 8.16
C VAL A 429 -7.04 -12.99 6.74
N GLN A 430 -6.09 -13.40 5.91
CA GLN A 430 -6.35 -13.95 4.58
C GLN A 430 -6.27 -15.48 4.64
N PHE A 431 -7.38 -16.16 4.38
CA PHE A 431 -7.41 -17.62 4.28
C PHE A 431 -7.40 -18.06 2.81
N VAL A 432 -6.43 -18.91 2.45
CA VAL A 432 -6.27 -19.42 1.08
C VAL A 432 -6.18 -20.93 1.08
N PRO A 433 -7.16 -21.66 0.52
CA PRO A 433 -7.10 -23.11 0.40
C PRO A 433 -6.07 -23.53 -0.64
N PHE A 434 -4.97 -24.15 -0.22
CA PHE A 434 -3.90 -24.57 -1.14
C PHE A 434 -4.39 -25.53 -2.25
N ARG A 435 -5.41 -26.35 -1.99
CA ARG A 435 -6.02 -27.27 -2.96
C ARG A 435 -6.47 -26.55 -4.25
N ASP A 436 -6.87 -25.30 -4.16
CA ASP A 436 -7.35 -24.51 -5.30
C ASP A 436 -6.18 -24.08 -6.19
N PHE A 437 -4.95 -24.17 -5.69
CA PHE A 437 -3.69 -23.80 -6.36
C PHE A 437 -2.79 -24.99 -6.72
N LYS A 438 -3.23 -26.23 -6.46
CA LYS A 438 -2.42 -27.45 -6.68
C LYS A 438 -1.84 -27.56 -8.10
N ASN A 439 -2.56 -27.07 -9.09
CA ASN A 439 -2.16 -27.06 -10.52
C ASN A 439 -1.83 -25.65 -11.04
N ALA A 440 -1.86 -24.64 -10.17
CA ALA A 440 -1.53 -23.26 -10.53
C ALA A 440 -0.02 -23.00 -10.42
N SER A 441 0.42 -21.86 -10.97
CA SER A 441 1.81 -21.42 -10.77
C SER A 441 2.03 -20.96 -9.33
N PRO A 442 3.25 -21.05 -8.80
CA PRO A 442 3.59 -20.48 -7.50
C PRO A 442 3.21 -18.99 -7.38
N ASP A 443 3.36 -18.23 -8.47
CA ASP A 443 3.00 -16.80 -8.53
C ASP A 443 1.50 -16.57 -8.35
N ALA A 444 0.64 -17.48 -8.81
CA ALA A 444 -0.81 -17.36 -8.62
C ALA A 444 -1.21 -17.55 -7.15
N LEU A 445 -0.55 -18.48 -6.44
CA LEU A 445 -0.73 -18.66 -5.01
C LEU A 445 -0.29 -17.41 -4.24
N ALA A 446 0.92 -16.92 -4.53
CA ALA A 446 1.46 -15.75 -3.87
C ALA A 446 0.57 -14.51 -4.06
N ARG A 447 0.09 -14.28 -5.29
CA ARG A 447 -0.87 -13.19 -5.57
C ARG A 447 -2.12 -13.28 -4.72
N CYS A 448 -2.70 -14.46 -4.59
CA CYS A 448 -3.89 -14.62 -3.75
C CYS A 448 -3.61 -14.40 -2.26
N VAL A 449 -2.49 -14.94 -1.75
CA VAL A 449 -2.11 -14.83 -0.33
C VAL A 449 -1.77 -13.39 0.05
N LEU A 450 -1.12 -12.64 -0.85
CA LEU A 450 -0.60 -11.30 -0.56
C LEU A 450 -1.49 -10.15 -1.04
N ALA A 451 -2.61 -10.44 -1.72
CA ALA A 451 -3.47 -9.46 -2.38
C ALA A 451 -3.95 -8.30 -1.46
N GLU A 452 -4.21 -8.60 -0.20
CA GLU A 452 -4.73 -7.61 0.75
C GLU A 452 -3.63 -6.82 1.48
N VAL A 453 -2.38 -7.29 1.46
CA VAL A 453 -1.29 -6.70 2.24
C VAL A 453 -1.07 -5.21 1.93
N PRO A 454 -1.01 -4.75 0.65
CA PRO A 454 -0.83 -3.33 0.37
C PRO A 454 -1.89 -2.45 1.02
N LYS A 455 -3.15 -2.88 0.96
CA LYS A 455 -4.28 -2.16 1.54
C LYS A 455 -4.21 -2.16 3.07
N GLN A 456 -3.93 -3.32 3.68
CA GLN A 456 -3.78 -3.47 5.13
C GLN A 456 -2.64 -2.60 5.69
N VAL A 457 -1.51 -2.48 4.98
CA VAL A 457 -0.40 -1.58 5.35
C VAL A 457 -0.85 -0.13 5.37
N VAL A 458 -1.51 0.33 4.30
CA VAL A 458 -2.02 1.71 4.21
C VAL A 458 -3.02 2.00 5.32
N GLU A 459 -3.97 1.09 5.57
CA GLU A 459 -4.98 1.25 6.61
C GLU A 459 -4.37 1.26 8.01
N TYR A 460 -3.42 0.36 8.29
CA TYR A 460 -2.70 0.29 9.55
C TYR A 460 -2.01 1.60 9.91
N TYR A 461 -1.28 2.21 8.98
CA TYR A 461 -0.54 3.44 9.24
C TYR A 461 -1.44 4.68 9.22
N SER A 462 -2.42 4.74 8.30
CA SER A 462 -3.33 5.87 8.19
C SER A 462 -4.23 6.02 9.43
N THR A 463 -4.76 4.92 9.97
CA THR A 463 -5.59 4.95 11.19
C THR A 463 -4.83 5.41 12.43
N ARG A 464 -3.51 5.25 12.45
CA ARG A 464 -2.62 5.73 13.51
C ARG A 464 -2.03 7.10 13.25
N SER A 465 -2.43 7.76 12.16
CA SER A 465 -1.87 9.05 11.73
C SER A 465 -0.34 9.02 11.56
N ILE A 466 0.21 7.86 11.19
CA ILE A 466 1.63 7.70 10.92
C ILE A 466 1.85 8.03 9.45
N VAL A 467 2.60 9.10 9.18
CA VAL A 467 2.93 9.53 7.81
C VAL A 467 4.24 8.88 7.32
N PRO A 468 4.41 8.59 6.02
CA PRO A 468 5.69 8.15 5.47
C PRO A 468 6.81 9.17 5.79
N ARG A 469 8.05 8.72 5.88
CA ARG A 469 9.17 9.65 6.01
C ARG A 469 9.35 10.39 4.69
N ALA A 470 9.48 11.72 4.76
CA ALA A 470 9.90 12.49 3.60
C ALA A 470 11.26 11.98 3.11
N ALA A 471 11.44 11.94 1.79
CA ALA A 471 12.76 11.69 1.23
C ALA A 471 13.74 12.71 1.80
N PRO A 472 14.99 12.32 2.12
CA PRO A 472 16.03 13.29 2.35
C PRO A 472 16.07 14.24 1.14
N ALA A 473 16.03 15.55 1.38
CA ALA A 473 16.19 16.52 0.29
C ALA A 473 17.48 16.16 -0.47
N GLU A 474 17.37 15.87 -1.76
CA GLU A 474 18.54 15.64 -2.58
C GLU A 474 19.39 16.90 -2.53
N THR A 475 20.55 16.83 -1.91
CA THR A 475 21.60 17.81 -2.15
C THR A 475 21.92 17.73 -3.64
N GLN A 476 21.53 18.76 -4.39
CA GLN A 476 21.92 18.90 -5.80
C GLN A 476 23.43 18.60 -5.92
N PRO A 477 23.85 17.81 -6.89
CA PRO A 477 25.27 17.60 -7.11
C PRO A 477 25.91 18.99 -7.31
N PRO A 478 27.13 19.22 -6.75
CA PRO A 478 27.81 20.50 -6.95
C PRO A 478 27.93 20.80 -8.45
N PRO A 479 27.74 22.02 -8.89
CA PRO A 479 27.92 22.41 -10.29
C PRO A 479 29.31 21.98 -10.74
N GLN A 480 29.38 21.29 -11.88
CA GLN A 480 30.66 20.88 -12.45
C GLN A 480 31.47 22.14 -12.74
N PRO A 481 32.77 22.17 -12.41
CA PRO A 481 33.62 23.27 -12.78
C PRO A 481 33.70 23.40 -14.32
N PRO A 482 33.86 24.62 -14.83
CA PRO A 482 33.81 24.95 -16.25
C PRO A 482 34.86 24.24 -17.10
#